data_4d5ab5d5d10ca6c441b709dba7a9989f
#
_entry.id   4d5ab5d5d10ca6c441b709dba7a9989f
#
_cell.length_a   1.000
_cell.length_b   1.000
_cell.length_c   1.000
_cell.angle_alpha   90.00
_cell.angle_beta   90.00
_cell.angle_gamma   90.00
#
_symmetry.space_group_name_H-M   'P 1'
#
loop_
_entity.id
_entity.type
_entity.pdbx_description
1 polymer ?
#
loop_
_entity_poly.entity_id
_entity_poly.type
_entity_poly.pdbx_seq_one_letter_code
_entity_poly.pdbx_strand_id
1 'polypeptide(L)'
;KTFVDECHKRGIAVILDMVFNHSTGLNPMNKLYPYGDDLKYNPWFNVTAPHPDNVYEDWNHDFAPAKKMMIRALNYWLTEYKVDGFRMDLSHGLCGTTYDAMDHITDYYEKGVKAVAEDAYFILEHWGPQMSSERPKLINQGMLCWDNTTNAYYQTAMGWLKDGDSFTNANRDGYVTYCESHDEERAFFKAKQYGNGDLKTDDEERIARVPLNMAFLTLLNGPQMFYHFAEFGFDYSKYQNQYGQWGPNPYSIKD
;
A
#
# COMPACT_ATOMS: atom_id res chain seq x y z
N LYS A 1 -12.98 15.01 9.85
CA LYS A 1 -12.30 16.27 10.26
C LYS A 1 -11.76 16.14 11.68
N THR A 2 -12.58 15.88 12.70
CA THR A 2 -12.13 15.76 14.10
C THR A 2 -10.96 14.81 14.29
N PHE A 3 -10.95 13.66 13.61
CA PHE A 3 -9.81 12.72 13.65
C PHE A 3 -8.51 13.37 13.15
N VAL A 4 -8.55 14.02 11.99
CA VAL A 4 -7.39 14.74 11.43
C VAL A 4 -6.93 15.84 12.39
N ASP A 5 -7.85 16.63 12.92
CA ASP A 5 -7.54 17.69 13.89
C ASP A 5 -6.84 17.13 15.14
N GLU A 6 -7.29 15.99 15.65
CA GLU A 6 -6.68 15.35 16.83
C GLU A 6 -5.30 14.75 16.53
N CYS A 7 -5.07 14.26 15.31
CA CYS A 7 -3.74 13.84 14.86
C CYS A 7 -2.79 15.04 14.77
N HIS A 8 -3.21 16.11 14.13
CA HIS A 8 -2.42 17.33 13.96
C HIS A 8 -2.03 17.98 15.28
N LYS A 9 -2.92 18.01 16.27
CA LYS A 9 -2.61 18.47 17.64
C LYS A 9 -1.47 17.70 18.30
N ARG A 10 -1.18 16.49 17.82
CA ARG A 10 -0.12 15.61 18.32
C ARG A 10 1.09 15.55 17.39
N GLY A 11 1.11 16.38 16.34
CA GLY A 11 2.19 16.39 15.34
C GLY A 11 2.18 15.15 14.43
N ILE A 12 1.02 14.50 14.26
CA ILE A 12 0.85 13.29 13.44
C ILE A 12 0.18 13.67 12.13
N ALA A 13 0.85 13.42 11.02
CA ALA A 13 0.31 13.56 9.67
C ALA A 13 -0.70 12.44 9.36
N VAL A 14 -1.72 12.75 8.56
CA VAL A 14 -2.75 11.80 8.15
C VAL A 14 -2.66 11.55 6.65
N ILE A 15 -2.33 10.32 6.28
CA ILE A 15 -2.25 9.85 4.90
C ILE A 15 -3.48 9.00 4.58
N LEU A 16 -4.19 9.32 3.50
CA LEU A 16 -5.29 8.49 3.02
C LEU A 16 -4.82 7.44 2.03
N ASP A 17 -5.30 6.23 2.19
CA ASP A 17 -5.13 5.16 1.20
C ASP A 17 -6.22 5.26 0.13
N MET A 18 -5.83 5.40 -1.14
CA MET A 18 -6.72 5.69 -2.26
C MET A 18 -6.63 4.59 -3.32
N VAL A 19 -7.77 3.99 -3.62
CA VAL A 19 -7.91 2.97 -4.67
C VAL A 19 -8.46 3.64 -5.93
N PHE A 20 -7.59 3.94 -6.88
CA PHE A 20 -7.94 4.58 -8.16
C PHE A 20 -7.70 3.69 -9.37
N ASN A 21 -7.05 2.55 -9.22
CA ASN A 21 -6.80 1.63 -10.33
C ASN A 21 -8.06 0.85 -10.73
N HIS A 22 -8.92 0.49 -9.77
CA HIS A 22 -10.14 -0.26 -10.00
C HIS A 22 -11.32 0.23 -9.16
N SER A 23 -12.49 -0.32 -9.43
CA SER A 23 -13.71 -0.07 -8.66
C SER A 23 -14.57 -1.34 -8.59
N THR A 24 -15.46 -1.40 -7.63
CA THR A 24 -16.44 -2.48 -7.55
C THR A 24 -17.68 -2.17 -8.38
N GLY A 25 -18.43 -3.20 -8.81
CA GLY A 25 -19.69 -3.05 -9.54
C GLY A 25 -20.80 -2.26 -8.81
N LEU A 26 -20.56 -1.89 -7.53
CA LEU A 26 -21.45 -0.99 -6.77
C LEU A 26 -21.20 0.49 -7.06
N ASN A 27 -20.13 0.83 -7.76
CA ASN A 27 -19.81 2.21 -8.12
C ASN A 27 -20.93 2.83 -8.98
N PRO A 28 -21.38 4.07 -8.67
CA PRO A 28 -22.38 4.75 -9.48
C PRO A 28 -22.00 4.88 -10.96
N MET A 29 -20.71 5.07 -11.28
CA MET A 29 -20.25 5.18 -12.67
C MET A 29 -20.44 3.88 -13.45
N ASN A 30 -20.36 2.75 -12.79
CA ASN A 30 -20.70 1.45 -13.40
C ASN A 30 -22.19 1.35 -13.74
N LYS A 31 -23.05 1.99 -12.93
CA LYS A 31 -24.51 1.96 -13.09
C LYS A 31 -25.06 3.03 -14.04
N LEU A 32 -24.25 3.97 -14.49
CA LEU A 32 -24.69 5.01 -15.44
C LEU A 32 -25.04 4.49 -16.85
N TYR A 33 -24.49 3.34 -17.21
CA TYR A 33 -24.67 2.75 -18.53
C TYR A 33 -25.51 1.48 -18.41
N PRO A 34 -26.70 1.43 -19.05
CA PRO A 34 -27.76 0.47 -18.76
C PRO A 34 -27.58 -0.91 -19.43
N TYR A 35 -26.43 -1.20 -19.98
CA TYR A 35 -26.20 -2.43 -20.74
C TYR A 35 -25.66 -3.60 -19.90
N GLY A 36 -26.04 -3.66 -18.63
CA GLY A 36 -25.67 -4.75 -17.73
C GLY A 36 -24.19 -4.69 -17.30
N ASP A 37 -23.63 -5.87 -17.04
CA ASP A 37 -22.23 -6.01 -16.63
C ASP A 37 -21.24 -5.91 -17.82
N ASP A 38 -21.72 -5.55 -19.03
CA ASP A 38 -20.88 -5.35 -20.20
C ASP A 38 -20.28 -3.93 -20.22
N LEU A 39 -19.04 -3.82 -19.80
CA LEU A 39 -18.28 -2.57 -19.78
C LEU A 39 -17.99 -1.99 -21.18
N LYS A 40 -18.27 -2.73 -22.24
CA LYS A 40 -17.98 -2.36 -23.63
C LYS A 40 -18.48 -0.96 -24.04
N TYR A 41 -19.58 -0.51 -23.45
CA TYR A 41 -20.15 0.80 -23.76
C TYR A 41 -19.94 1.84 -22.66
N ASN A 42 -19.21 1.48 -21.61
CA ASN A 42 -18.94 2.35 -20.48
C ASN A 42 -17.55 2.99 -20.61
N PRO A 43 -17.41 4.27 -20.95
CA PRO A 43 -16.12 4.89 -21.19
C PRO A 43 -15.29 5.11 -19.91
N TRP A 44 -15.90 4.95 -18.73
CA TRP A 44 -15.23 5.10 -17.44
C TRP A 44 -14.29 3.94 -17.14
N PHE A 45 -14.53 2.78 -17.72
CA PHE A 45 -13.80 1.56 -17.42
C PHE A 45 -13.24 0.91 -18.68
N ASN A 46 -12.14 0.21 -18.54
CA ASN A 46 -11.62 -0.66 -19.57
C ASN A 46 -12.43 -1.98 -19.60
N VAL A 47 -12.72 -2.50 -20.77
CA VAL A 47 -13.37 -3.82 -20.92
C VAL A 47 -12.47 -4.93 -20.38
N THR A 48 -11.17 -4.75 -20.59
CA THR A 48 -10.11 -5.62 -20.05
C THR A 48 -8.99 -4.71 -19.56
N ALA A 49 -8.52 -4.92 -18.33
CA ALA A 49 -7.39 -4.19 -17.80
C ALA A 49 -6.17 -4.35 -18.72
N PRO A 50 -5.44 -3.27 -19.06
CA PRO A 50 -4.25 -3.36 -19.90
C PRO A 50 -3.03 -3.91 -19.16
N HIS A 51 -3.14 -4.12 -17.84
CA HIS A 51 -2.10 -4.60 -16.94
C HIS A 51 -2.48 -5.99 -16.34
N PRO A 52 -1.51 -6.73 -15.77
CA PRO A 52 -1.75 -8.10 -15.28
C PRO A 52 -2.63 -8.18 -14.02
N ASP A 53 -2.71 -7.10 -13.24
CA ASP A 53 -3.48 -7.06 -11.98
C ASP A 53 -4.93 -6.66 -12.26
N ASN A 54 -5.66 -7.56 -12.90
CA ASN A 54 -7.08 -7.35 -13.22
C ASN A 54 -7.93 -7.64 -11.99
N VAL A 55 -8.29 -6.57 -11.26
CA VAL A 55 -9.12 -6.61 -10.05
C VAL A 55 -10.39 -5.80 -10.30
N TYR A 56 -11.55 -6.44 -10.25
CA TYR A 56 -12.84 -5.79 -10.48
C TYR A 56 -12.90 -4.96 -11.78
N GLU A 57 -13.60 -3.81 -11.77
CA GLU A 57 -13.74 -2.90 -12.92
C GLU A 57 -12.55 -1.93 -12.97
N ASP A 58 -11.73 -2.08 -13.99
CA ASP A 58 -10.53 -1.29 -14.20
C ASP A 58 -10.87 0.10 -14.75
N TRP A 59 -10.40 1.17 -14.07
CA TRP A 59 -10.65 2.54 -14.52
C TRP A 59 -9.88 2.89 -15.78
N ASN A 60 -10.56 3.50 -16.74
CA ASN A 60 -9.92 4.07 -17.94
C ASN A 60 -9.39 5.47 -17.64
N HIS A 61 -8.10 5.60 -17.34
CA HIS A 61 -7.46 6.89 -17.04
C HIS A 61 -7.24 7.78 -18.27
N ASP A 62 -7.40 7.27 -19.50
CA ASP A 62 -7.46 8.08 -20.72
C ASP A 62 -8.78 8.84 -20.83
N PHE A 63 -9.83 8.40 -20.15
CA PHE A 63 -11.11 9.08 -20.16
C PHE A 63 -11.05 10.36 -19.30
N ALA A 64 -10.98 11.51 -19.96
CA ALA A 64 -10.77 12.80 -19.30
C ALA A 64 -11.74 13.10 -18.14
N PRO A 65 -13.05 12.74 -18.18
CA PRO A 65 -13.93 12.91 -17.02
C PRO A 65 -13.53 12.08 -15.81
N ALA A 66 -13.03 10.85 -15.99
CA ALA A 66 -12.56 9.99 -14.89
C ALA A 66 -11.32 10.62 -14.24
N LYS A 67 -10.32 10.99 -15.03
CA LYS A 67 -9.11 11.70 -14.56
C LYS A 67 -9.49 12.97 -13.80
N LYS A 68 -10.37 13.79 -14.34
CA LYS A 68 -10.83 15.03 -13.70
C LYS A 68 -11.54 14.78 -12.36
N MET A 69 -12.35 13.74 -12.29
CA MET A 69 -13.03 13.34 -11.06
C MET A 69 -12.02 12.95 -9.97
N MET A 70 -11.03 12.16 -10.31
CA MET A 70 -9.99 11.70 -9.38
C MET A 70 -9.10 12.86 -8.89
N ILE A 71 -8.66 13.74 -9.78
CA ILE A 71 -7.94 14.97 -9.42
C ILE A 71 -8.78 15.81 -8.44
N ARG A 72 -10.06 15.98 -8.73
CA ARG A 72 -10.97 16.73 -7.84
C ARG A 72 -11.13 16.04 -6.48
N ALA A 73 -11.16 14.72 -6.43
CA ALA A 73 -11.23 13.99 -5.18
C ALA A 73 -9.99 14.22 -4.31
N LEU A 74 -8.78 14.15 -4.89
CA LEU A 74 -7.54 14.47 -4.19
C LEU A 74 -7.55 15.90 -3.65
N ASN A 75 -7.88 16.88 -4.50
CA ASN A 75 -7.99 18.28 -4.09
C ASN A 75 -8.98 18.46 -2.93
N TYR A 76 -10.14 17.78 -2.98
CA TYR A 76 -11.17 17.87 -1.96
C TYR A 76 -10.69 17.38 -0.59
N TRP A 77 -10.01 16.24 -0.54
CA TRP A 77 -9.47 15.72 0.70
C TRP A 77 -8.40 16.63 1.31
N LEU A 78 -7.52 17.20 0.48
CA LEU A 78 -6.51 18.16 0.92
C LEU A 78 -7.14 19.48 1.42
N THR A 79 -8.12 20.01 0.70
CA THR A 79 -8.70 21.33 1.04
C THR A 79 -9.72 21.27 2.17
N GLU A 80 -10.61 20.28 2.14
CA GLU A 80 -11.74 20.20 3.07
C GLU A 80 -11.43 19.41 4.34
N TYR A 81 -10.63 18.36 4.23
CA TYR A 81 -10.28 17.51 5.36
C TYR A 81 -8.90 17.79 5.91
N LYS A 82 -8.06 18.50 5.16
CA LYS A 82 -6.68 18.85 5.55
C LYS A 82 -5.82 17.61 5.83
N VAL A 83 -6.02 16.56 5.05
CA VAL A 83 -5.09 15.42 5.08
C VAL A 83 -3.73 15.84 4.54
N ASP A 84 -2.69 15.13 4.92
CA ASP A 84 -1.29 15.49 4.63
C ASP A 84 -0.74 14.73 3.42
N GLY A 85 -1.54 13.86 2.82
CA GLY A 85 -1.14 13.14 1.62
C GLY A 85 -1.95 11.89 1.36
N PHE A 86 -1.45 11.12 0.40
CA PHE A 86 -2.10 9.90 -0.08
C PHE A 86 -1.10 8.77 -0.27
N ARG A 87 -1.57 7.55 -0.04
CA ARG A 87 -0.97 6.33 -0.58
C ARG A 87 -1.86 5.83 -1.72
N MET A 88 -1.28 5.59 -2.89
CA MET A 88 -2.00 5.14 -4.08
C MET A 88 -1.85 3.64 -4.24
N ASP A 89 -2.95 2.94 -4.08
CA ASP A 89 -3.07 1.49 -4.26
C ASP A 89 -2.79 1.08 -5.70
N LEU A 90 -1.99 0.03 -5.91
CA LEU A 90 -1.65 -0.53 -7.22
C LEU A 90 -1.39 0.55 -8.29
N SER A 91 -0.51 1.52 -7.98
CA SER A 91 -0.35 2.73 -8.80
C SER A 91 0.10 2.45 -10.24
N HIS A 92 0.76 1.32 -10.53
CA HIS A 92 1.09 0.93 -11.90
C HIS A 92 -0.14 0.52 -12.73
N GLY A 93 -1.28 0.28 -12.08
CA GLY A 93 -2.58 0.06 -12.70
C GLY A 93 -3.34 1.34 -13.03
N LEU A 94 -2.81 2.54 -12.75
CA LEU A 94 -3.42 3.82 -13.14
C LEU A 94 -3.24 4.07 -14.65
N CYS A 95 -3.68 3.12 -15.45
CA CYS A 95 -3.49 3.06 -16.88
C CYS A 95 -4.71 3.57 -17.66
N GLY A 96 -4.48 4.06 -18.87
CA GLY A 96 -5.55 4.28 -19.83
C GLY A 96 -5.90 2.98 -20.55
N THR A 97 -5.81 3.02 -21.88
CA THR A 97 -6.06 1.85 -22.75
C THR A 97 -4.80 1.03 -23.01
N THR A 98 -3.65 1.49 -22.55
CA THR A 98 -2.34 0.83 -22.68
C THR A 98 -1.70 0.68 -21.31
N TYR A 99 -0.80 -0.30 -21.16
CA TYR A 99 -0.05 -0.53 -19.93
C TYR A 99 1.06 0.52 -19.76
N ASP A 100 0.66 1.73 -19.46
CA ASP A 100 1.53 2.86 -19.12
C ASP A 100 0.81 3.77 -18.12
N ALA A 101 1.29 3.81 -16.89
CA ALA A 101 0.71 4.62 -15.82
C ALA A 101 1.46 5.93 -15.55
N MET A 102 2.66 6.12 -16.13
CA MET A 102 3.58 7.19 -15.72
C MET A 102 3.00 8.58 -15.86
N ASP A 103 2.40 8.90 -17.03
CA ASP A 103 1.82 10.22 -17.29
C ASP A 103 0.57 10.46 -16.42
N HIS A 104 -0.21 9.41 -16.14
CA HIS A 104 -1.39 9.53 -15.27
C HIS A 104 -0.99 9.77 -13.81
N ILE A 105 0.00 9.05 -13.31
CA ILE A 105 0.54 9.25 -11.96
C ILE A 105 1.09 10.68 -11.81
N THR A 106 1.88 11.13 -12.79
CA THR A 106 2.42 12.50 -12.82
C THR A 106 1.31 13.55 -12.82
N ASP A 107 0.26 13.37 -13.63
CA ASP A 107 -0.90 14.25 -13.66
C ASP A 107 -1.64 14.31 -12.30
N TYR A 108 -1.83 13.18 -11.64
CA TYR A 108 -2.46 13.13 -10.30
C TYR A 108 -1.60 13.82 -9.26
N TYR A 109 -0.29 13.62 -9.29
CA TYR A 109 0.63 14.27 -8.38
C TYR A 109 0.65 15.80 -8.61
N GLU A 110 0.92 16.25 -9.83
CA GLU A 110 1.08 17.68 -10.12
C GLU A 110 -0.24 18.46 -9.99
N LYS A 111 -1.33 17.95 -10.57
CA LYS A 111 -2.63 18.64 -10.63
C LYS A 111 -3.55 18.33 -9.45
N GLY A 112 -3.42 17.13 -8.89
CA GLY A 112 -4.27 16.64 -7.81
C GLY A 112 -3.71 16.93 -6.42
N VAL A 113 -2.40 17.02 -6.27
CA VAL A 113 -1.73 17.14 -4.97
C VAL A 113 -0.93 18.43 -4.90
N LYS A 114 0.16 18.56 -5.63
CA LYS A 114 1.08 19.70 -5.53
C LYS A 114 0.42 21.06 -5.83
N ALA A 115 -0.51 21.11 -6.76
CA ALA A 115 -1.24 22.33 -7.07
C ALA A 115 -2.07 22.87 -5.88
N VAL A 116 -2.33 22.04 -4.86
CA VAL A 116 -3.13 22.38 -3.69
C VAL A 116 -2.29 22.42 -2.40
N ALA A 117 -1.38 21.47 -2.25
CA ALA A 117 -0.51 21.33 -1.09
C ALA A 117 0.87 20.82 -1.56
N GLU A 118 1.81 21.74 -1.71
CA GLU A 118 3.13 21.47 -2.29
C GLU A 118 3.92 20.40 -1.51
N ASP A 119 3.79 20.43 -0.18
CA ASP A 119 4.50 19.54 0.74
C ASP A 119 3.72 18.24 1.07
N ALA A 120 2.56 18.01 0.44
CA ALA A 120 1.77 16.83 0.72
C ALA A 120 2.46 15.54 0.21
N TYR A 121 2.38 14.50 1.01
CA TYR A 121 2.95 13.20 0.65
C TYR A 121 2.16 12.54 -0.48
N PHE A 122 2.88 11.91 -1.40
CA PHE A 122 2.30 11.06 -2.42
C PHE A 122 3.09 9.77 -2.50
N ILE A 123 2.55 8.72 -1.92
CA ILE A 123 3.20 7.42 -1.72
C ILE A 123 2.59 6.44 -2.70
N LEU A 124 3.41 5.72 -3.42
CA LEU A 124 2.99 4.83 -4.49
C LEU A 124 3.25 3.37 -4.12
N GLU A 125 2.21 2.56 -4.15
CA GLU A 125 2.37 1.12 -4.27
C GLU A 125 2.59 0.79 -5.74
N HIS A 126 3.84 0.90 -6.18
CA HIS A 126 4.22 0.78 -7.59
C HIS A 126 4.95 -0.53 -7.85
N TRP A 127 4.17 -1.58 -8.07
CA TRP A 127 4.64 -2.92 -8.42
C TRP A 127 4.38 -3.22 -9.89
N GLY A 128 5.32 -3.85 -10.58
CA GLY A 128 5.15 -4.20 -11.98
C GLY A 128 6.47 -4.51 -12.67
N PRO A 129 6.43 -5.03 -13.89
CA PRO A 129 7.64 -5.42 -14.63
C PRO A 129 8.64 -4.28 -14.83
N GLN A 130 8.15 -3.04 -14.95
CA GLN A 130 8.96 -1.84 -15.22
C GLN A 130 9.35 -1.08 -13.95
N MET A 131 8.93 -1.52 -12.76
CA MET A 131 9.11 -0.79 -11.49
C MET A 131 10.56 -0.36 -11.22
N SER A 132 11.55 -1.16 -11.62
CA SER A 132 12.96 -0.83 -11.40
C SER A 132 13.45 0.39 -12.18
N SER A 133 12.81 0.70 -13.31
CA SER A 133 13.10 1.87 -14.16
C SER A 133 12.16 3.04 -13.90
N GLU A 134 10.96 2.80 -13.42
CA GLU A 134 9.90 3.80 -13.21
C GLU A 134 9.99 4.45 -11.83
N ARG A 135 10.16 3.67 -10.75
CA ARG A 135 10.28 4.20 -9.38
C ARG A 135 11.34 5.32 -9.24
N PRO A 136 12.57 5.19 -9.76
CA PRO A 136 13.53 6.29 -9.68
C PRO A 136 13.06 7.57 -10.36
N LYS A 137 12.29 7.47 -11.45
CA LYS A 137 11.75 8.65 -12.14
C LYS A 137 10.65 9.32 -11.32
N LEU A 138 9.76 8.53 -10.69
CA LEU A 138 8.70 9.02 -9.81
C LEU A 138 9.28 9.67 -8.54
N ILE A 139 10.29 9.06 -7.95
CA ILE A 139 11.01 9.59 -6.78
C ILE A 139 11.71 10.91 -7.13
N ASN A 140 12.34 11.02 -8.29
CA ASN A 140 12.96 12.27 -8.75
C ASN A 140 11.96 13.41 -8.97
N GLN A 141 10.67 13.12 -9.12
CA GLN A 141 9.60 14.11 -9.14
C GLN A 141 9.14 14.53 -7.73
N GLY A 142 9.60 13.86 -6.68
CA GLY A 142 9.25 14.13 -5.28
C GLY A 142 8.21 13.17 -4.67
N MET A 143 7.83 12.12 -5.39
CA MET A 143 6.97 11.07 -4.86
C MET A 143 7.77 10.06 -4.03
N LEU A 144 7.07 9.26 -3.22
CA LEU A 144 7.65 8.15 -2.48
C LEU A 144 7.12 6.83 -3.05
N CYS A 145 7.93 5.78 -3.01
CA CYS A 145 7.51 4.44 -3.44
C CYS A 145 7.65 3.45 -2.28
N TRP A 146 6.70 2.54 -2.16
CA TRP A 146 6.82 1.42 -1.23
C TRP A 146 7.99 0.51 -1.61
N ASP A 147 8.69 0.00 -0.58
CA ASP A 147 9.78 -0.96 -0.73
C ASP A 147 9.63 -2.12 0.25
N ASN A 148 9.29 -3.28 -0.27
CA ASN A 148 9.00 -4.47 0.51
C ASN A 148 10.29 -5.18 0.94
N THR A 149 10.49 -5.31 2.25
CA THR A 149 11.62 -6.06 2.85
C THR A 149 11.15 -7.29 3.63
N THR A 150 9.94 -7.74 3.37
CA THR A 150 9.26 -8.79 4.13
C THR A 150 10.08 -10.08 4.23
N ASN A 151 10.75 -10.51 3.15
CA ASN A 151 11.54 -11.74 3.18
C ASN A 151 12.68 -11.69 4.20
N ALA A 152 13.50 -10.61 4.17
CA ALA A 152 14.59 -10.43 5.12
C ALA A 152 14.08 -10.37 6.57
N TYR A 153 12.96 -9.67 6.76
CA TYR A 153 12.31 -9.54 8.05
C TYR A 153 11.75 -10.87 8.57
N TYR A 154 11.14 -11.67 7.72
CA TYR A 154 10.68 -13.02 8.07
C TYR A 154 11.83 -13.92 8.49
N GLN A 155 12.93 -13.93 7.73
CA GLN A 155 14.09 -14.75 8.08
C GLN A 155 14.66 -14.35 9.45
N THR A 156 14.71 -13.06 9.73
CA THR A 156 15.15 -12.55 11.03
C THR A 156 14.20 -12.96 12.14
N ALA A 157 12.89 -12.80 11.95
CA ALA A 157 11.86 -13.20 12.92
C ALA A 157 11.88 -14.71 13.19
N MET A 158 12.05 -15.52 12.15
CA MET A 158 12.11 -16.98 12.23
C MET A 158 13.47 -17.52 12.71
N GLY A 159 14.52 -16.69 12.77
CA GLY A 159 15.86 -17.13 13.19
C GLY A 159 16.68 -17.88 12.11
N TRP A 160 16.36 -17.68 10.83
CA TRP A 160 17.08 -18.27 9.68
C TRP A 160 18.05 -17.27 9.07
N LEU A 161 19.05 -16.87 9.84
CA LEU A 161 19.92 -15.73 9.50
C LEU A 161 20.75 -15.89 8.22
N LYS A 162 21.10 -17.13 7.85
CA LYS A 162 21.93 -17.41 6.66
C LYS A 162 21.16 -17.37 5.35
N ASP A 163 19.85 -17.58 5.42
CA ASP A 163 18.99 -17.71 4.24
C ASP A 163 18.17 -16.43 4.00
N GLY A 164 18.42 -15.39 4.84
CA GLY A 164 17.71 -14.11 4.74
C GLY A 164 18.20 -13.25 3.59
N ASP A 165 17.28 -12.51 3.00
CA ASP A 165 17.62 -11.41 2.10
C ASP A 165 18.35 -10.30 2.87
N SER A 166 19.14 -9.53 2.15
CA SER A 166 19.87 -8.43 2.74
C SER A 166 18.99 -7.19 2.91
N PHE A 167 19.00 -6.59 4.10
CA PHE A 167 18.41 -5.28 4.35
C PHE A 167 19.17 -4.13 3.65
N THR A 168 20.37 -4.36 3.13
CA THR A 168 21.21 -3.32 2.52
C THR A 168 20.57 -2.69 1.28
N ASN A 169 19.73 -3.41 0.58
CA ASN A 169 19.03 -2.90 -0.60
C ASN A 169 17.82 -2.02 -0.26
N ALA A 170 17.33 -2.10 0.97
CA ALA A 170 16.19 -1.31 1.46
C ALA A 170 16.59 0.10 1.94
N ASN A 171 17.88 0.38 2.08
CA ASN A 171 18.38 1.65 2.60
C ASN A 171 18.51 2.70 1.48
N ARG A 172 17.38 3.18 0.96
CA ARG A 172 17.35 4.09 -0.19
C ARG A 172 16.43 5.29 0.05
N ASP A 173 16.89 6.47 -0.35
CA ASP A 173 16.07 7.69 -0.33
C ASP A 173 14.87 7.57 -1.29
N GLY A 174 13.74 8.14 -0.88
CA GLY A 174 12.50 8.12 -1.66
C GLY A 174 11.67 6.84 -1.52
N TYR A 175 12.14 5.86 -0.74
CA TYR A 175 11.40 4.64 -0.48
C TYR A 175 10.81 4.61 0.93
N VAL A 176 9.55 4.20 1.04
CA VAL A 176 8.91 3.83 2.30
C VAL A 176 9.12 2.34 2.50
N THR A 177 10.07 1.99 3.36
CA THR A 177 10.44 0.60 3.62
C THR A 177 9.50 -0.01 4.64
N TYR A 178 9.04 -1.23 4.38
CA TYR A 178 8.19 -1.97 5.30
C TYR A 178 8.51 -3.46 5.34
N CYS A 179 8.08 -4.09 6.43
CA CYS A 179 8.31 -5.50 6.70
C CYS A 179 7.01 -6.31 6.69
N GLU A 180 5.92 -5.68 7.03
CA GLU A 180 4.57 -6.23 7.01
C GLU A 180 3.60 -5.20 6.46
N SER A 181 2.58 -5.66 5.74
CA SER A 181 1.44 -4.87 5.32
C SER A 181 0.15 -5.69 5.41
N HIS A 182 -0.94 -5.15 4.88
CA HIS A 182 -2.20 -5.89 4.74
C HIS A 182 -2.10 -7.06 3.74
N ASP A 183 -1.10 -7.06 2.85
CA ASP A 183 -0.91 -8.10 1.83
C ASP A 183 -0.02 -9.25 2.31
N GLU A 184 0.96 -8.98 3.16
CA GLU A 184 1.87 -9.99 3.66
C GLU A 184 1.34 -10.64 4.95
N GLU A 185 1.82 -11.86 5.22
CA GLU A 185 1.54 -12.56 6.48
C GLU A 185 2.32 -11.92 7.62
N ARG A 186 1.85 -12.08 8.84
CA ARG A 186 2.54 -11.63 10.06
C ARG A 186 3.86 -12.35 10.27
N ALA A 187 4.93 -11.61 10.53
CA ALA A 187 6.26 -12.19 10.73
C ALA A 187 6.30 -13.15 11.93
N PHE A 188 5.62 -12.79 13.03
CA PHE A 188 5.60 -13.63 14.23
C PHE A 188 4.65 -14.83 14.11
N PHE A 189 3.61 -14.75 13.28
CA PHE A 189 2.88 -15.94 12.84
C PHE A 189 3.80 -16.89 12.05
N LYS A 190 4.61 -16.36 11.13
CA LYS A 190 5.62 -17.16 10.42
C LYS A 190 6.63 -17.78 11.39
N ALA A 191 7.10 -17.03 12.38
CA ALA A 191 8.02 -17.56 13.39
C ALA A 191 7.39 -18.71 14.20
N LYS A 192 6.11 -18.61 14.55
CA LYS A 192 5.36 -19.65 15.23
C LYS A 192 5.18 -20.93 14.38
N GLN A 193 5.02 -20.78 13.08
CA GLN A 193 4.82 -21.91 12.16
C GLN A 193 6.14 -22.55 11.70
N TYR A 194 7.15 -21.73 11.44
CA TYR A 194 8.35 -22.11 10.71
C TYR A 194 9.65 -21.69 11.41
N GLY A 195 9.58 -21.21 12.66
CA GLY A 195 10.73 -20.72 13.40
C GLY A 195 11.79 -21.80 13.68
N ASN A 196 13.03 -21.34 13.84
CA ASN A 196 14.16 -22.19 14.19
C ASN A 196 14.17 -22.44 15.71
N GLY A 197 14.35 -23.71 16.09
CA GLY A 197 14.44 -24.10 17.50
C GLY A 197 13.21 -23.66 18.32
N ASP A 198 13.45 -23.07 19.48
CA ASP A 198 12.42 -22.70 20.45
C ASP A 198 11.50 -21.57 19.97
N LEU A 199 11.90 -20.81 18.95
CA LEU A 199 11.03 -19.79 18.32
C LEU A 199 9.70 -20.35 17.81
N LYS A 200 9.64 -21.65 17.53
CA LYS A 200 8.42 -22.31 17.08
C LYS A 200 7.44 -22.59 18.22
N THR A 201 7.93 -22.86 19.40
CA THR A 201 7.15 -23.40 20.53
C THR A 201 7.11 -22.50 21.75
N ASP A 202 8.06 -21.57 21.89
CA ASP A 202 8.20 -20.69 23.03
C ASP A 202 7.77 -19.26 22.69
N ASP A 203 6.72 -18.78 23.34
CA ASP A 203 6.18 -17.43 23.14
C ASP A 203 7.13 -16.36 23.71
N GLU A 204 7.84 -16.65 24.80
CA GLU A 204 8.76 -15.68 25.41
C GLU A 204 9.96 -15.44 24.48
N GLU A 205 10.50 -16.48 23.88
CA GLU A 205 11.59 -16.38 22.88
C GLU A 205 11.14 -15.59 21.64
N ARG A 206 9.89 -15.79 21.17
CA ARG A 206 9.36 -15.01 20.06
C ARG A 206 9.20 -13.55 20.41
N ILE A 207 8.64 -13.24 21.59
CA ILE A 207 8.45 -11.85 22.04
C ILE A 207 9.80 -11.17 22.26
N ALA A 208 10.80 -11.86 22.82
CA ALA A 208 12.15 -11.33 22.99
C ALA A 208 12.82 -10.91 21.66
N ARG A 209 12.37 -11.45 20.54
CA ARG A 209 12.87 -11.12 19.19
C ARG A 209 12.25 -9.87 18.58
N VAL A 210 11.11 -9.40 19.09
CA VAL A 210 10.40 -8.23 18.55
C VAL A 210 11.30 -6.99 18.52
N PRO A 211 12.01 -6.59 19.59
CA PRO A 211 12.88 -5.44 19.58
C PRO A 211 13.99 -5.54 18.51
N LEU A 212 14.55 -6.73 18.30
CA LEU A 212 15.57 -6.96 17.28
C LEU A 212 15.01 -6.70 15.87
N ASN A 213 13.82 -7.24 15.58
CA ASN A 213 13.17 -7.05 14.31
C ASN A 213 12.81 -5.58 14.07
N MET A 214 12.30 -4.90 15.10
CA MET A 214 12.00 -3.47 15.01
C MET A 214 13.26 -2.63 14.79
N ALA A 215 14.38 -2.99 15.42
CA ALA A 215 15.66 -2.31 15.23
C ALA A 215 16.14 -2.38 13.77
N PHE A 216 16.00 -3.52 13.11
CA PHE A 216 16.36 -3.64 11.69
C PHE A 216 15.57 -2.67 10.80
N LEU A 217 14.28 -2.51 11.05
CA LEU A 217 13.47 -1.58 10.29
C LEU A 217 13.80 -0.12 10.62
N THR A 218 13.87 0.23 11.90
CA THR A 218 14.05 1.62 12.36
C THR A 218 15.44 2.20 12.09
N LEU A 219 16.43 1.36 11.83
CA LEU A 219 17.79 1.79 11.50
C LEU A 219 18.01 2.01 10.00
N LEU A 220 17.03 1.73 9.16
CA LEU A 220 17.09 2.02 7.73
C LEU A 220 16.92 3.53 7.49
N ASN A 221 17.55 4.05 6.43
CA ASN A 221 17.34 5.42 6.01
C ASN A 221 15.98 5.59 5.34
N GLY A 222 15.45 6.82 5.40
CA GLY A 222 14.17 7.16 4.80
C GLY A 222 12.97 6.81 5.70
N PRO A 223 11.75 7.03 5.21
CA PRO A 223 10.55 6.69 5.94
C PRO A 223 10.33 5.19 6.02
N GLN A 224 9.78 4.74 7.16
CA GLN A 224 9.41 3.34 7.37
C GLN A 224 7.92 3.24 7.69
N MET A 225 7.32 2.13 7.30
CA MET A 225 5.96 1.79 7.66
C MET A 225 5.93 0.61 8.62
N PHE A 226 5.27 0.79 9.76
CA PHE A 226 4.90 -0.28 10.67
C PHE A 226 3.46 -0.68 10.41
N TYR A 227 3.25 -1.94 10.12
CA TYR A 227 1.90 -2.46 10.10
C TYR A 227 1.43 -2.65 11.55
N HIS A 228 0.22 -2.20 11.85
CA HIS A 228 -0.31 -2.12 13.21
C HIS A 228 -0.08 -3.42 14.02
N PHE A 229 0.34 -3.26 15.26
CA PHE A 229 0.67 -4.33 16.22
C PHE A 229 1.89 -5.21 15.88
N ALA A 230 2.64 -4.92 14.82
CA ALA A 230 3.91 -5.59 14.54
C ALA A 230 4.91 -5.39 15.69
N GLU A 231 4.89 -4.22 16.30
CA GLU A 231 5.73 -3.83 17.45
C GLU A 231 5.41 -4.62 18.73
N PHE A 232 4.27 -5.27 18.80
CA PHE A 232 3.88 -6.15 19.91
C PHE A 232 4.08 -7.63 19.59
N GLY A 233 4.63 -7.96 18.42
CA GLY A 233 4.81 -9.34 18.00
C GLY A 233 3.51 -10.07 17.68
N PHE A 234 2.52 -9.37 17.11
CA PHE A 234 1.23 -9.95 16.75
C PHE A 234 1.40 -11.20 15.89
N ASP A 235 0.98 -12.36 16.40
CA ASP A 235 1.27 -13.69 15.86
C ASP A 235 0.07 -14.47 15.30
N TYR A 236 -1.03 -13.76 15.03
CA TYR A 236 -2.18 -14.34 14.35
C TYR A 236 -2.08 -14.12 12.85
N SER A 237 -2.46 -15.15 12.08
CA SER A 237 -2.54 -15.02 10.63
C SER A 237 -3.56 -13.98 10.22
N LYS A 238 -3.23 -13.19 9.21
CA LYS A 238 -4.19 -12.27 8.56
C LYS A 238 -5.39 -13.01 7.94
N TYR A 239 -5.25 -14.30 7.67
CA TYR A 239 -6.32 -15.14 7.10
C TYR A 239 -7.18 -15.82 8.17
N GLN A 240 -6.96 -15.56 9.44
CA GLN A 240 -7.79 -16.07 10.53
C GLN A 240 -8.74 -14.99 11.04
N ASN A 241 -9.99 -15.39 11.31
CA ASN A 241 -10.93 -14.50 12.01
C ASN A 241 -10.58 -14.39 13.50
N GLN A 242 -11.32 -13.55 14.23
CA GLN A 242 -11.18 -13.34 15.67
C GLN A 242 -11.30 -14.63 16.52
N TYR A 243 -11.82 -15.71 15.97
CA TYR A 243 -11.94 -17.02 16.62
C TYR A 243 -10.83 -17.99 16.20
N GLY A 244 -9.84 -17.54 15.41
CA GLY A 244 -8.77 -18.39 14.90
C GLY A 244 -9.16 -19.33 13.76
N GLN A 245 -10.35 -19.15 13.19
CA GLN A 245 -10.82 -19.96 12.06
C GLN A 245 -10.27 -19.40 10.75
N TRP A 246 -9.79 -20.29 9.90
CA TRP A 246 -9.35 -19.95 8.56
C TRP A 246 -10.54 -19.59 7.67
N GLY A 247 -10.43 -18.52 6.92
CA GLY A 247 -11.49 -18.06 6.02
C GLY A 247 -11.06 -16.88 5.16
N PRO A 248 -11.93 -16.43 4.25
CA PRO A 248 -11.62 -15.37 3.30
C PRO A 248 -11.57 -13.96 3.92
N ASN A 249 -11.58 -13.83 5.23
CA ASN A 249 -11.47 -12.52 5.88
C ASN A 249 -10.01 -12.24 6.28
N PRO A 250 -9.24 -11.57 5.40
CA PRO A 250 -7.80 -11.42 5.57
C PRO A 250 -7.40 -10.42 6.66
N TYR A 251 -8.35 -9.71 7.27
CA TYR A 251 -8.07 -8.54 8.11
C TYR A 251 -8.63 -8.66 9.53
N SER A 252 -8.75 -9.88 10.05
CA SER A 252 -9.16 -10.00 11.45
C SER A 252 -8.09 -9.41 12.38
N ILE A 253 -8.44 -8.30 13.00
CA ILE A 253 -7.78 -7.84 14.21
C ILE A 253 -8.46 -8.61 15.34
N LYS A 254 -7.66 -9.37 16.09
CA LYS A 254 -8.14 -9.91 17.36
C LYS A 254 -7.96 -8.86 18.44
N ASP A 255 -9.03 -8.62 19.16
CA ASP A 255 -9.03 -7.83 20.39
C ASP A 255 -8.16 -8.50 21.48
#